data_e5b10f7f166e445fc419bb477d1a4a36
#
_entry.id   e5b10f7f166e445fc419bb477d1a4a36
#
_cell.length_a   1.000
_cell.length_b   1.000
_cell.length_c   1.000
_cell.angle_alpha   90.00
_cell.angle_beta   90.00
_cell.angle_gamma   90.00
#
_symmetry.space_group_name_H-M   'P 1'
#
loop_
_entity.id
_entity.type
_entity.pdbx_description
1 polymer ?
#
loop_
_entity_poly.entity_id
_entity_poly.type
_entity_poly.pdbx_seq_one_letter_code
_entity_poly.pdbx_strand_id
1 'polypeptide(L)'
;MKSLGHANQIRCLAFSAMAALLPMVCAAESQVKSISEFEVSRYMGTWYEIAKLPNWFQRKCVQGTQARYKILGPTQIEVNNKCTTSSGEEIQAIGLARPNGSGRPAQLEVRFAPEWTAWLPMVWGAYWVLDLDADYQLAAVGDPSRSYLWILSRTPVVSAERYDAVLTRLKLMGFDITKLEKTRHN
;
A
#
# COMPACT_ATOMS: atom_id res chain seq x y z
N MET A 1 27.21 -85.44 -28.05
CA MET A 1 27.06 -85.64 -26.58
C MET A 1 26.44 -84.39 -25.97
N LYS A 2 25.37 -84.59 -25.24
CA LYS A 2 24.42 -83.62 -24.71
C LYS A 2 24.99 -82.73 -23.60
N SER A 3 24.68 -81.48 -23.58
CA SER A 3 24.63 -80.70 -22.31
C SER A 3 23.53 -79.70 -22.36
N LEU A 4 22.62 -79.84 -21.44
CA LEU A 4 21.46 -78.92 -21.16
C LEU A 4 21.93 -77.67 -20.44
N GLY A 5 21.56 -76.51 -20.99
CA GLY A 5 21.70 -75.22 -20.31
C GLY A 5 20.37 -74.80 -19.72
N HIS A 6 20.32 -74.59 -18.40
CA HIS A 6 19.17 -74.06 -17.68
C HIS A 6 19.02 -72.59 -17.96
N ALA A 7 17.85 -72.21 -18.46
CA ALA A 7 17.44 -70.77 -18.57
C ALA A 7 16.85 -70.33 -17.24
N ASN A 8 17.52 -69.40 -16.60
CA ASN A 8 17.07 -68.71 -15.37
C ASN A 8 16.22 -67.50 -15.74
N GLN A 9 14.92 -67.64 -15.61
CA GLN A 9 14.01 -66.50 -15.85
C GLN A 9 13.98 -65.59 -14.64
N ILE A 10 14.60 -64.42 -14.76
CA ILE A 10 14.48 -63.35 -13.80
C ILE A 10 13.18 -62.59 -14.10
N ARG A 11 12.19 -62.79 -13.23
CA ARG A 11 10.93 -61.97 -13.23
C ARG A 11 11.24 -60.59 -12.70
N CYS A 12 11.30 -59.58 -13.56
CA CYS A 12 11.27 -58.16 -13.16
C CYS A 12 9.85 -57.81 -12.72
N LEU A 13 9.66 -57.64 -11.42
CA LEU A 13 8.47 -56.98 -10.85
C LEU A 13 8.57 -55.51 -11.13
N ALA A 14 7.76 -55.03 -12.06
CA ALA A 14 7.59 -53.59 -12.30
C ALA A 14 6.75 -53.00 -11.14
N PHE A 15 7.40 -52.31 -10.23
CA PHE A 15 6.72 -51.42 -9.28
C PHE A 15 6.29 -50.14 -10.01
N SER A 16 5.03 -50.04 -10.38
CA SER A 16 4.41 -48.77 -10.85
C SER A 16 4.29 -47.85 -9.69
N ALA A 17 5.23 -46.94 -9.52
CA ALA A 17 5.07 -45.78 -8.62
C ALA A 17 4.10 -44.78 -9.25
N MET A 18 2.86 -44.79 -8.80
CA MET A 18 1.86 -43.80 -9.14
C MET A 18 2.20 -42.51 -8.39
N ALA A 19 2.97 -41.63 -9.04
CA ALA A 19 3.25 -40.28 -8.52
C ALA A 19 1.95 -39.47 -8.51
N ALA A 20 1.39 -39.26 -7.34
CA ALA A 20 0.26 -38.37 -7.14
C ALA A 20 0.73 -36.92 -7.45
N LEU A 21 0.35 -36.39 -8.61
CA LEU A 21 0.50 -34.99 -8.97
C LEU A 21 -0.47 -34.20 -8.08
N LEU A 22 0.02 -33.71 -6.94
CA LEU A 22 -0.71 -32.72 -6.16
C LEU A 22 -0.71 -31.41 -6.98
N PRO A 23 -1.89 -30.81 -7.24
CA PRO A 23 -1.91 -29.51 -7.90
C PRO A 23 -1.25 -28.51 -6.97
N MET A 24 -0.15 -27.93 -7.44
CA MET A 24 0.51 -26.80 -6.80
C MET A 24 -0.43 -25.60 -6.98
N VAL A 25 -1.27 -25.34 -5.97
CA VAL A 25 -2.09 -24.13 -5.91
C VAL A 25 -1.12 -22.97 -5.78
N CYS A 26 -0.79 -22.37 -6.92
CA CYS A 26 -0.08 -21.11 -6.96
C CYS A 26 -1.06 -20.05 -6.42
N ALA A 27 -0.93 -19.69 -5.15
CA ALA A 27 -1.65 -18.54 -4.61
C ALA A 27 -1.19 -17.31 -5.42
N ALA A 28 -2.06 -16.82 -6.29
CA ALA A 28 -1.80 -15.59 -7.02
C ALA A 28 -1.62 -14.49 -5.98
N GLU A 29 -0.41 -13.92 -5.92
CA GLU A 29 -0.10 -12.81 -5.03
C GLU A 29 -1.06 -11.66 -5.37
N SER A 30 -1.84 -11.21 -4.39
CA SER A 30 -2.85 -10.18 -4.60
C SER A 30 -2.17 -8.89 -5.04
N GLN A 31 -2.45 -8.44 -6.26
CA GLN A 31 -1.85 -7.23 -6.81
C GLN A 31 -2.44 -6.00 -6.11
N VAL A 32 -1.58 -5.10 -5.63
CA VAL A 32 -2.02 -3.79 -5.13
C VAL A 32 -2.63 -3.00 -6.28
N LYS A 33 -3.86 -2.52 -6.09
CA LYS A 33 -4.59 -1.74 -7.09
C LYS A 33 -5.06 -0.42 -6.48
N SER A 34 -4.89 0.67 -7.23
CA SER A 34 -5.57 1.92 -6.91
C SER A 34 -7.04 1.84 -7.31
N ILE A 35 -7.88 2.69 -6.73
CA ILE A 35 -9.26 2.87 -7.19
C ILE A 35 -9.28 3.33 -8.66
N SER A 36 -10.36 3.03 -9.37
CA SER A 36 -10.53 3.37 -10.78
C SER A 36 -11.00 4.81 -11.01
N GLU A 37 -11.88 5.30 -10.13
CA GLU A 37 -12.47 6.62 -10.21
C GLU A 37 -11.93 7.51 -9.10
N PHE A 38 -11.42 8.69 -9.47
CA PHE A 38 -10.84 9.62 -8.52
C PHE A 38 -10.98 11.06 -9.00
N GLU A 39 -11.78 11.83 -8.30
CA GLU A 39 -11.94 13.27 -8.54
C GLU A 39 -11.00 14.05 -7.63
N VAL A 40 -9.91 14.55 -8.20
CA VAL A 40 -8.87 15.28 -7.46
C VAL A 40 -9.45 16.45 -6.68
N SER A 41 -10.39 17.20 -7.26
CA SER A 41 -11.01 18.37 -6.61
C SER A 41 -11.72 18.04 -5.29
N ARG A 42 -12.40 16.90 -5.22
CA ARG A 42 -13.09 16.41 -4.02
C ARG A 42 -12.12 15.93 -2.95
N TYR A 43 -10.94 15.49 -3.36
CA TYR A 43 -9.92 14.99 -2.45
C TYR A 43 -9.13 16.11 -1.75
N MET A 44 -9.19 17.33 -2.24
CA MET A 44 -8.48 18.49 -1.68
C MET A 44 -8.92 18.83 -0.26
N GLY A 45 -8.15 19.68 0.43
CA GLY A 45 -8.38 20.09 1.79
C GLY A 45 -7.65 19.23 2.82
N THR A 46 -8.14 19.21 4.06
CA THR A 46 -7.47 18.58 5.20
C THR A 46 -7.94 17.14 5.41
N TRP A 47 -6.99 16.27 5.72
CA TRP A 47 -7.18 14.88 6.11
C TRP A 47 -6.40 14.61 7.41
N TYR A 48 -7.03 13.94 8.36
CA TYR A 48 -6.43 13.45 9.58
C TYR A 48 -5.89 12.04 9.37
N GLU A 49 -4.65 11.78 9.76
CA GLU A 49 -4.07 10.44 9.76
C GLU A 49 -4.68 9.64 10.92
N ILE A 50 -5.43 8.61 10.62
CA ILE A 50 -6.04 7.72 11.64
C ILE A 50 -5.08 6.61 12.04
N ALA A 51 -4.36 6.06 11.04
CA ALA A 51 -3.33 5.05 11.26
C ALA A 51 -2.33 5.06 10.11
N LYS A 52 -1.15 4.53 10.36
CA LYS A 52 -0.09 4.37 9.36
C LYS A 52 0.72 3.11 9.60
N LEU A 53 1.39 2.58 8.58
CA LEU A 53 2.54 1.71 8.80
C LEU A 53 3.73 2.52 9.31
N PRO A 54 4.56 1.96 10.21
CA PRO A 54 5.78 2.61 10.69
C PRO A 54 6.66 3.06 9.53
N ASN A 55 7.11 4.32 9.58
CA ASN A 55 8.02 4.84 8.57
C ASN A 55 9.07 5.78 9.20
N TRP A 56 10.24 5.87 8.59
CA TRP A 56 11.39 6.57 9.16
C TRP A 56 11.21 8.11 9.19
N PHE A 57 10.48 8.68 8.25
CA PHE A 57 10.35 10.14 8.11
C PHE A 57 9.28 10.74 9.06
N GLN A 58 8.34 9.92 9.57
CA GLN A 58 7.36 10.34 10.57
C GLN A 58 7.74 9.96 12.01
N ARG A 59 8.94 9.41 12.25
CA ARG A 59 9.35 8.93 13.60
C ARG A 59 9.34 10.00 14.70
N LYS A 60 9.37 11.29 14.33
CA LYS A 60 9.25 12.40 15.28
C LYS A 60 7.81 12.76 15.61
N CYS A 61 6.84 12.32 14.79
CA CYS A 61 5.42 12.61 14.95
C CYS A 61 4.82 11.68 16.01
N VAL A 62 4.24 12.25 17.06
CA VAL A 62 3.60 11.49 18.14
C VAL A 62 2.09 11.66 18.18
N GLN A 63 1.57 12.74 17.61
CA GLN A 63 0.12 13.03 17.58
C GLN A 63 -0.23 14.11 16.55
N GLY A 64 -1.54 14.25 16.28
CA GLY A 64 -2.10 15.36 15.51
C GLY A 64 -1.68 15.39 14.05
N THR A 65 -1.22 14.24 13.49
CA THR A 65 -0.77 14.20 12.10
C THR A 65 -1.92 14.48 11.14
N GLN A 66 -1.69 15.43 10.24
CA GLN A 66 -2.63 15.86 9.21
C GLN A 66 -1.88 16.03 7.88
N ALA A 67 -2.61 15.82 6.78
CA ALA A 67 -2.19 16.16 5.43
C ALA A 67 -3.19 17.15 4.83
N ARG A 68 -2.71 18.25 4.25
CA ARG A 68 -3.52 19.20 3.52
C ARG A 68 -3.09 19.24 2.06
N TYR A 69 -4.06 19.08 1.16
CA TYR A 69 -3.84 19.10 -0.27
C TYR A 69 -4.48 20.32 -0.90
N LYS A 70 -3.77 20.97 -1.84
CA LYS A 70 -4.23 22.13 -2.59
C LYS A 70 -3.77 22.05 -4.03
N ILE A 71 -4.70 22.19 -4.98
CA ILE A 71 -4.37 22.28 -6.41
C ILE A 71 -3.58 23.57 -6.65
N LEU A 72 -2.41 23.45 -7.26
CA LEU A 72 -1.58 24.58 -7.73
C LEU A 72 -1.70 24.78 -9.25
N GLY A 73 -2.05 23.75 -9.98
CA GLY A 73 -2.18 23.78 -11.44
C GLY A 73 -2.74 22.47 -11.99
N PRO A 74 -2.83 22.32 -13.30
CA PRO A 74 -3.47 21.16 -13.92
C PRO A 74 -2.90 19.79 -13.51
N THR A 75 -1.60 19.76 -13.19
CA THR A 75 -0.87 18.53 -12.85
C THR A 75 -0.10 18.65 -11.54
N GLN A 76 -0.36 19.67 -10.73
CA GLN A 76 0.40 19.92 -9.50
C GLN A 76 -0.53 20.13 -8.31
N ILE A 77 -0.24 19.40 -7.25
CA ILE A 77 -0.93 19.45 -5.97
C ILE A 77 0.10 19.71 -4.88
N GLU A 78 -0.07 20.78 -4.13
CA GLU A 78 0.69 20.99 -2.89
C GLU A 78 0.24 19.98 -1.84
N VAL A 79 1.21 19.38 -1.16
CA VAL A 79 1.02 18.49 -0.03
C VAL A 79 1.69 19.11 1.18
N ASN A 80 0.91 19.52 2.18
CA ASN A 80 1.44 20.03 3.43
C ASN A 80 1.08 19.05 4.55
N ASN A 81 2.07 18.30 5.02
CA ASN A 81 1.95 17.40 6.16
C ASN A 81 2.42 18.09 7.42
N LYS A 82 1.67 17.96 8.51
CA LYS A 82 2.05 18.48 9.81
C LYS A 82 1.76 17.48 10.92
N CYS A 83 2.51 17.57 12.01
CA CYS A 83 2.28 16.78 13.21
C CYS A 83 2.92 17.45 14.42
N THR A 84 2.57 16.97 15.62
CA THR A 84 3.18 17.40 16.89
C THR A 84 4.22 16.39 17.34
N THR A 85 5.38 16.87 17.75
CA THR A 85 6.48 16.08 18.31
C THR A 85 6.28 15.79 19.80
N SER A 86 7.14 14.96 20.39
CA SER A 86 7.15 14.67 21.83
C SER A 86 7.46 15.91 22.69
N SER A 87 8.13 16.93 22.15
CA SER A 87 8.35 18.22 22.82
C SER A 87 7.14 19.16 22.77
N GLY A 88 6.07 18.79 22.07
CA GLY A 88 4.91 19.65 21.86
C GLY A 88 5.05 20.62 20.68
N GLU A 89 6.16 20.58 19.96
CA GLU A 89 6.42 21.41 18.79
C GLU A 89 5.60 20.89 17.59
N GLU A 90 4.95 21.79 16.85
CA GLU A 90 4.36 21.46 15.54
C GLU A 90 5.44 21.55 14.47
N ILE A 91 5.65 20.46 13.74
CA ILE A 91 6.52 20.42 12.58
C ILE A 91 5.71 20.19 11.31
N GLN A 92 6.20 20.71 10.19
CA GLN A 92 5.56 20.57 8.90
C GLN A 92 6.56 20.21 7.80
N ALA A 93 6.05 19.54 6.76
CA ALA A 93 6.77 19.24 5.54
C ALA A 93 5.88 19.59 4.34
N ILE A 94 6.40 20.44 3.45
CA ILE A 94 5.70 20.84 2.23
C ILE A 94 6.32 20.10 1.05
N GLY A 95 5.48 19.47 0.24
CA GLY A 95 5.86 18.73 -0.95
C GLY A 95 4.92 18.99 -2.11
N LEU A 96 5.20 18.34 -3.21
CA LEU A 96 4.38 18.35 -4.41
C LEU A 96 3.96 16.95 -4.79
N ALA A 97 2.70 16.80 -5.22
CA ALA A 97 2.21 15.60 -5.86
C ALA A 97 1.80 15.89 -7.31
N ARG A 98 1.91 14.86 -8.16
CA ARG A 98 1.52 14.91 -9.57
C ARG A 98 1.01 13.53 -10.04
N PRO A 99 0.26 13.45 -11.15
CA PRO A 99 -0.02 12.17 -11.79
C PRO A 99 1.28 11.44 -12.15
N ASN A 100 1.33 10.11 -11.94
CA ASN A 100 2.53 9.31 -12.22
C ASN A 100 2.69 8.89 -13.70
N GLY A 101 1.84 9.39 -14.59
CA GLY A 101 1.88 9.08 -16.02
C GLY A 101 1.26 7.75 -16.44
N SER A 102 0.71 6.96 -15.50
CA SER A 102 0.07 5.66 -15.80
C SER A 102 -1.29 5.76 -16.51
N GLY A 103 -1.85 6.96 -16.62
CA GLY A 103 -3.22 7.18 -17.08
C GLY A 103 -4.30 6.82 -16.06
N ARG A 104 -3.93 6.43 -14.83
CA ARG A 104 -4.84 6.12 -13.74
C ARG A 104 -4.93 7.31 -12.78
N PRO A 105 -6.11 7.95 -12.62
CA PRO A 105 -6.21 9.21 -11.87
C PRO A 105 -5.85 9.09 -10.39
N ALA A 106 -6.05 7.92 -9.78
CA ALA A 106 -5.73 7.65 -8.38
C ALA A 106 -4.27 7.20 -8.13
N GLN A 107 -3.44 7.19 -9.17
CA GLN A 107 -2.01 6.88 -9.06
C GLN A 107 -1.21 8.17 -9.22
N LEU A 108 -0.82 8.72 -8.09
CA LEU A 108 0.03 9.90 -7.99
C LEU A 108 1.44 9.50 -7.54
N GLU A 109 2.35 10.44 -7.64
CA GLU A 109 3.66 10.41 -6.99
C GLU A 109 3.89 11.70 -6.23
N VAL A 110 4.59 11.63 -5.11
CA VAL A 110 4.82 12.74 -4.20
C VAL A 110 6.31 12.95 -3.94
N ARG A 111 6.73 14.20 -3.83
CA ARG A 111 8.11 14.60 -3.55
C ARG A 111 8.13 15.65 -2.45
N PHE A 112 8.98 15.43 -1.45
CA PHE A 112 9.29 16.40 -0.39
C PHE A 112 10.73 16.94 -0.49
N ALA A 113 11.50 16.45 -1.46
CA ALA A 113 12.85 16.94 -1.75
C ALA A 113 12.81 18.30 -2.47
N PRO A 114 13.90 19.09 -2.43
CA PRO A 114 13.99 20.39 -3.09
C PRO A 114 13.68 20.33 -4.59
N GLU A 115 13.14 21.40 -5.15
CA GLU A 115 12.67 21.44 -6.54
C GLU A 115 13.76 21.12 -7.58
N TRP A 116 14.99 21.54 -7.33
CA TRP A 116 16.11 21.26 -8.22
C TRP A 116 16.44 19.76 -8.37
N THR A 117 15.89 18.90 -7.49
CA THR A 117 16.00 17.43 -7.58
C THR A 117 14.85 16.78 -8.35
N ALA A 118 13.87 17.55 -8.83
CA ALA A 118 12.62 17.03 -9.41
C ALA A 118 12.81 16.11 -10.63
N TRP A 119 13.92 16.22 -11.31
CA TRP A 119 14.29 15.38 -12.46
C TRP A 119 14.78 13.98 -12.05
N LEU A 120 15.12 13.77 -10.77
CA LEU A 120 15.57 12.47 -10.25
C LEU A 120 14.37 11.59 -9.93
N PRO A 121 14.18 10.43 -10.58
CA PRO A 121 13.04 9.54 -10.30
C PRO A 121 12.99 9.07 -8.84
N MET A 122 14.15 8.86 -8.20
CA MET A 122 14.26 8.34 -6.84
C MET A 122 13.72 9.26 -5.74
N VAL A 123 13.49 10.55 -6.04
CA VAL A 123 12.92 11.51 -5.06
C VAL A 123 11.39 11.52 -5.07
N TRP A 124 10.78 10.82 -6.03
CA TRP A 124 9.35 10.68 -6.16
C TRP A 124 8.89 9.35 -5.55
N GLY A 125 8.06 9.42 -4.53
CA GLY A 125 7.44 8.26 -3.90
C GLY A 125 6.05 7.99 -4.48
N ALA A 126 5.71 6.73 -4.69
CA ALA A 126 4.36 6.35 -5.11
C ALA A 126 3.33 6.77 -4.04
N TYR A 127 2.22 7.36 -4.49
CA TYR A 127 1.09 7.77 -3.70
C TYR A 127 -0.19 7.30 -4.40
N TRP A 128 -0.63 6.09 -4.08
CA TRP A 128 -1.80 5.49 -4.69
C TRP A 128 -2.98 5.53 -3.73
N VAL A 129 -4.11 6.08 -4.19
CA VAL A 129 -5.36 5.98 -3.44
C VAL A 129 -5.91 4.56 -3.66
N LEU A 130 -5.85 3.75 -2.61
CA LEU A 130 -6.16 2.31 -2.65
C LEU A 130 -7.62 2.05 -2.31
N ASP A 131 -8.17 2.88 -1.43
CA ASP A 131 -9.56 2.82 -0.98
C ASP A 131 -10.07 4.23 -0.72
N LEU A 132 -11.32 4.48 -1.04
CA LEU A 132 -11.97 5.78 -0.83
C LEU A 132 -13.48 5.58 -0.81
N ASP A 133 -14.14 6.09 0.22
CA ASP A 133 -15.61 6.03 0.25
C ASP A 133 -16.25 7.04 -0.71
N ALA A 134 -17.49 6.80 -1.08
CA ALA A 134 -18.22 7.61 -2.06
C ALA A 134 -18.34 9.09 -1.68
N ASP A 135 -18.34 9.38 -0.38
CA ASP A 135 -18.47 10.73 0.16
C ASP A 135 -17.13 11.43 0.37
N TYR A 136 -16.01 10.77 0.07
CA TYR A 136 -14.65 11.29 0.26
C TYR A 136 -14.35 11.65 1.72
N GLN A 137 -14.81 10.83 2.68
CA GLN A 137 -14.63 11.03 4.11
C GLN A 137 -13.55 10.12 4.71
N LEU A 138 -13.30 8.96 4.12
CA LEU A 138 -12.32 7.97 4.59
C LEU A 138 -11.57 7.41 3.40
N ALA A 139 -10.24 7.42 3.48
CA ALA A 139 -9.35 6.96 2.42
C ALA A 139 -8.25 6.05 2.96
N ALA A 140 -7.76 5.14 2.15
CA ALA A 140 -6.49 4.47 2.35
C ALA A 140 -5.54 4.79 1.21
N VAL A 141 -4.31 5.14 1.56
CA VAL A 141 -3.26 5.54 0.63
C VAL A 141 -2.02 4.72 0.89
N GLY A 142 -1.37 4.26 -0.15
CA GLY A 142 -0.15 3.47 0.00
C GLY A 142 0.65 3.38 -1.29
N ASP A 143 1.60 2.47 -1.30
CA ASP A 143 2.47 2.21 -2.43
C ASP A 143 2.34 0.75 -2.93
N PRO A 144 2.72 0.45 -4.19
CA PRO A 144 2.60 -0.90 -4.76
C PRO A 144 3.50 -1.94 -4.07
N SER A 145 4.55 -1.52 -3.37
CA SER A 145 5.45 -2.44 -2.63
C SER A 145 4.90 -2.82 -1.26
N ARG A 146 3.81 -2.22 -0.81
CA ARG A 146 3.22 -2.37 0.53
C ARG A 146 4.12 -1.91 1.68
N SER A 147 5.13 -1.09 1.37
CA SER A 147 6.06 -0.54 2.37
C SER A 147 5.45 0.63 3.14
N TYR A 148 4.53 1.33 2.52
CA TYR A 148 3.85 2.50 3.08
C TYR A 148 2.34 2.35 2.99
N LEU A 149 1.66 2.75 4.06
CA LEU A 149 0.20 2.76 4.14
C LEU A 149 -0.24 3.80 5.16
N TRP A 150 -1.26 4.59 4.79
CA TRP A 150 -1.96 5.54 5.65
C TRP A 150 -3.45 5.32 5.53
N ILE A 151 -4.16 5.42 6.65
CA ILE A 151 -5.62 5.56 6.70
C ILE A 151 -5.91 6.99 7.08
N LEU A 152 -6.60 7.70 6.21
CA LEU A 152 -6.89 9.13 6.31
C LEU A 152 -8.39 9.36 6.45
N SER A 153 -8.80 10.34 7.26
CA SER A 153 -10.20 10.72 7.43
C SER A 153 -10.38 12.22 7.44
N ARG A 154 -11.57 12.68 7.05
CA ARG A 154 -11.95 14.10 7.19
C ARG A 154 -12.19 14.52 8.63
N THR A 155 -12.38 13.58 9.54
CA THR A 155 -12.55 13.80 10.97
C THR A 155 -11.47 13.06 11.76
N PRO A 156 -11.06 13.58 12.93
CA PRO A 156 -10.03 12.94 13.76
C PRO A 156 -10.46 11.60 14.37
N VAL A 157 -11.75 11.28 14.30
CA VAL A 157 -12.33 10.05 14.84
C VAL A 157 -13.11 9.33 13.74
N VAL A 158 -12.91 8.02 13.65
CA VAL A 158 -13.62 7.12 12.72
C VAL A 158 -14.29 6.02 13.52
N SER A 159 -15.52 5.63 13.16
CA SER A 159 -16.20 4.49 13.80
C SER A 159 -15.42 3.19 13.56
N ALA A 160 -15.48 2.29 14.54
CA ALA A 160 -14.80 0.99 14.44
C ALA A 160 -15.26 0.21 13.21
N GLU A 161 -16.54 0.22 12.90
CA GLU A 161 -17.12 -0.44 11.74
C GLU A 161 -16.49 0.02 10.41
N ARG A 162 -16.41 1.34 10.20
CA ARG A 162 -15.80 1.92 8.98
C ARG A 162 -14.31 1.61 8.90
N TYR A 163 -13.61 1.73 10.03
CA TYR A 163 -12.19 1.42 10.11
C TYR A 163 -11.92 -0.07 9.76
N ASP A 164 -12.66 -1.00 10.38
CA ASP A 164 -12.49 -2.44 10.16
C ASP A 164 -12.84 -2.86 8.72
N ALA A 165 -13.82 -2.20 8.10
CA ALA A 165 -14.15 -2.42 6.70
C ALA A 165 -12.97 -2.03 5.77
N VAL A 166 -12.27 -0.91 6.03
CA VAL A 166 -11.06 -0.53 5.30
C VAL A 166 -9.95 -1.55 5.52
N LEU A 167 -9.71 -1.95 6.79
CA LEU A 167 -8.69 -2.96 7.12
C LEU A 167 -8.91 -4.27 6.37
N THR A 168 -10.16 -4.72 6.25
CA THR A 168 -10.51 -5.94 5.52
C THR A 168 -10.10 -5.84 4.05
N ARG A 169 -10.40 -4.72 3.39
CA ARG A 169 -10.00 -4.51 1.99
C ARG A 169 -8.49 -4.42 1.80
N LEU A 170 -7.77 -3.75 2.71
CA LEU A 170 -6.32 -3.66 2.67
C LEU A 170 -5.63 -5.01 2.90
N LYS A 171 -6.18 -5.84 3.79
CA LYS A 171 -5.72 -7.22 4.01
C LYS A 171 -5.85 -8.05 2.73
N LEU A 172 -6.96 -7.92 1.99
CA LEU A 172 -7.15 -8.59 0.70
C LEU A 172 -6.14 -8.12 -0.37
N MET A 173 -5.61 -6.89 -0.26
CA MET A 173 -4.53 -6.39 -1.10
C MET A 173 -3.14 -6.81 -0.61
N GLY A 174 -3.05 -7.61 0.47
CA GLY A 174 -1.81 -8.16 1.02
C GLY A 174 -1.02 -7.22 1.92
N PHE A 175 -1.63 -6.13 2.42
CA PHE A 175 -0.98 -5.29 3.44
C PHE A 175 -0.95 -5.99 4.80
N ASP A 176 0.15 -5.86 5.52
CA ASP A 176 0.28 -6.32 6.91
C ASP A 176 -0.36 -5.31 7.86
N ILE A 177 -1.69 -5.42 8.00
CA ILE A 177 -2.47 -4.53 8.86
C ILE A 177 -2.16 -4.67 10.35
N THR A 178 -1.45 -5.74 10.78
CA THR A 178 -1.08 -5.95 12.18
C THR A 178 -0.03 -4.96 12.65
N LYS A 179 0.71 -4.36 11.72
CA LYS A 179 1.75 -3.36 11.97
C LYS A 179 1.23 -1.92 11.98
N LEU A 180 -0.08 -1.71 11.75
CA LEU A 180 -0.63 -0.36 11.77
C LEU A 180 -0.57 0.27 13.17
N GLU A 181 0.01 1.46 13.22
CA GLU A 181 0.05 2.32 14.40
C GLU A 181 -1.08 3.35 14.30
N LYS A 182 -1.93 3.44 15.32
CA LYS A 182 -2.99 4.46 15.41
C LYS A 182 -2.39 5.81 15.79
N THR A 183 -2.80 6.86 15.09
CA THR A 183 -2.41 8.24 15.39
C THR A 183 -3.38 8.84 16.40
N ARG A 184 -2.84 9.48 17.44
CA ARG A 184 -3.64 10.20 18.45
C ARG A 184 -3.99 11.58 17.94
N HIS A 185 -5.24 11.99 18.19
CA HIS A 185 -5.72 13.35 17.98
C HIS A 185 -6.31 13.85 19.30
N ASN A 186 -6.00 15.09 19.66
CA ASN A 186 -6.55 15.77 20.84
C ASN A 186 -7.93 16.33 20.52
#